data_55dd19747f10ee4280bf4247dd391049
#
_entry.id   55dd19747f10ee4280bf4247dd391049
#
_cell.length_a   1.000
_cell.length_b   1.000
_cell.length_c   1.000
_cell.angle_alpha   90.00
_cell.angle_beta   90.00
_cell.angle_gamma   90.00
#
_symmetry.space_group_name_H-M   'P 1'
#
loop_
_entity.id
_entity.type
_entity.pdbx_description
1 polymer ?
#
loop_
_entity_poly.entity_id
_entity_poly.type
_entity_poly.pdbx_seq_one_letter_code
_entity_poly.pdbx_strand_id
1 'polypeptide(L)'
;MSGHSKWATTKHKKAVIDAKRGKMFAKLIKNVEVAARTGGGDPAGNPTLYDAIQKAKKNSVPNDNIDRAVKRGSGQEGGGADWQTIMYEGYGPNGVALLIECLTDNRNRAAGEVRTALTRNGGNLADAGSVSYLFNRKGVVIVGKGELSEDDVLLAVLDAGAEEVNDLGEEFEVVSEATDLVAVRTALQDAGIDYESAEASFLASVNVPLEADGARKVFKLVDALEDCDDVQNVYTNADVSDEVLAAID
;
A
#
# COMPACT_ATOMS: atom_id res chain seq x y z
N MET A 1 -14.06 8.45 9.77
CA MET A 1 -12.58 8.51 9.71
C MET A 1 -12.05 7.10 9.48
N SER A 2 -11.34 6.90 8.42
CA SER A 2 -10.75 5.59 8.11
C SER A 2 -9.48 5.43 8.97
N GLY A 3 -9.55 4.72 10.09
CA GLY A 3 -8.40 4.43 10.97
C GLY A 3 -7.29 3.62 10.30
N HIS A 4 -7.54 3.16 9.12
CA HIS A 4 -6.70 2.33 8.28
C HIS A 4 -5.48 3.07 7.74
N SER A 5 -5.68 4.25 7.16
CA SER A 5 -4.59 5.05 6.60
C SER A 5 -3.73 5.66 7.69
N LYS A 6 -4.33 6.09 8.79
CA LYS A 6 -3.60 6.62 9.94
C LYS A 6 -2.60 5.61 10.50
N TRP A 7 -3.00 4.33 10.58
CA TRP A 7 -2.11 3.27 11.01
C TRP A 7 -1.00 2.99 9.99
N ALA A 8 -1.31 2.90 8.70
CA ALA A 8 -0.32 2.68 7.66
C ALA A 8 0.74 3.80 7.65
N THR A 9 0.29 5.06 7.77
CA THR A 9 1.13 6.24 7.85
C THR A 9 2.03 6.23 9.10
N THR A 10 1.47 5.93 10.28
CA THR A 10 2.23 5.85 11.54
C THR A 10 3.28 4.75 11.48
N LYS A 11 2.95 3.62 10.87
CA LYS A 11 3.88 2.50 10.70
C LYS A 11 5.08 2.85 9.82
N HIS A 12 4.87 3.58 8.73
CA HIS A 12 5.98 3.99 7.84
C HIS A 12 7.00 4.89 8.54
N LYS A 13 6.61 5.66 9.55
CA LYS A 13 7.51 6.53 10.30
C LYS A 13 8.42 5.80 11.31
N LYS A 14 7.98 4.63 11.82
CA LYS A 14 8.71 3.88 12.87
C LYS A 14 9.70 2.83 12.39
N ALA A 15 9.75 2.45 11.14
CA ALA A 15 10.43 1.26 10.68
C ALA A 15 11.51 1.49 9.61
N VAL A 16 12.50 2.30 9.87
CA VAL A 16 13.69 2.34 9.00
C VAL A 16 14.91 1.84 9.75
N ILE A 17 15.00 0.51 9.87
CA ILE A 17 16.27 -0.18 10.10
C ILE A 17 16.75 -0.65 8.71
N ASP A 18 18.05 -0.51 8.41
CA ASP A 18 18.66 -0.77 7.09
C ASP A 18 18.29 -2.12 6.44
N ALA A 19 18.04 -3.16 7.24
CA ALA A 19 17.61 -4.47 6.73
C ALA A 19 16.20 -4.46 6.11
N LYS A 20 15.27 -3.64 6.64
CA LYS A 20 13.92 -3.46 6.05
C LYS A 20 13.96 -2.64 4.77
N ARG A 21 14.96 -1.73 4.64
CA ARG A 21 15.13 -0.88 3.45
C ARG A 21 15.44 -1.69 2.19
N GLY A 22 16.30 -2.70 2.29
CA GLY A 22 16.62 -3.59 1.16
C GLY A 22 15.40 -4.36 0.66
N LYS A 23 14.57 -4.89 1.56
CA LYS A 23 13.32 -5.58 1.22
C LYS A 23 12.31 -4.62 0.58
N MET A 24 12.17 -3.41 1.13
CA MET A 24 11.30 -2.38 0.56
C MET A 24 11.73 -2.02 -0.86
N PHE A 25 13.03 -1.82 -1.10
CA PHE A 25 13.56 -1.54 -2.43
C PHE A 25 13.25 -2.67 -3.42
N ALA A 26 13.43 -3.93 -3.01
CA ALA A 26 13.11 -5.08 -3.85
C ALA A 26 11.62 -5.11 -4.24
N LYS A 27 10.72 -4.80 -3.31
CA LYS A 27 9.27 -4.71 -3.58
C LYS A 27 8.93 -3.58 -4.55
N LEU A 28 9.50 -2.39 -4.34
CA LEU A 28 9.28 -1.24 -5.23
C LEU A 28 9.81 -1.51 -6.65
N ILE A 29 10.98 -2.14 -6.78
CA ILE A 29 11.55 -2.56 -8.06
C ILE A 29 10.66 -3.60 -8.76
N LYS A 30 10.14 -4.56 -8.02
CA LYS A 30 9.20 -5.57 -8.52
C LYS A 30 7.93 -4.91 -9.10
N ASN A 31 7.37 -3.93 -8.40
CA ASN A 31 6.20 -3.17 -8.87
C ASN A 31 6.49 -2.40 -10.17
N VAL A 32 7.65 -1.75 -10.28
CA VAL A 32 8.06 -1.06 -11.50
C VAL A 32 8.18 -2.05 -12.68
N GLU A 33 8.83 -3.21 -12.47
CA GLU A 33 8.98 -4.23 -13.50
C GLU A 33 7.62 -4.76 -14.00
N VAL A 34 6.70 -5.05 -13.09
CA VAL A 34 5.36 -5.55 -13.44
C VAL A 34 4.53 -4.48 -14.13
N ALA A 35 4.58 -3.23 -13.67
CA ALA A 35 3.88 -2.12 -14.32
C ALA A 35 4.37 -1.91 -15.76
N ALA A 36 5.69 -1.98 -15.98
CA ALA A 36 6.28 -1.88 -17.32
C ALA A 36 5.88 -3.06 -18.23
N ARG A 37 5.75 -4.26 -17.66
CA ARG A 37 5.32 -5.46 -18.41
C ARG A 37 3.87 -5.38 -18.84
N THR A 38 3.00 -4.89 -17.96
CA THR A 38 1.55 -4.85 -18.19
C THR A 38 1.14 -3.74 -19.15
N GLY A 39 1.73 -2.55 -19.00
CA GLY A 39 1.30 -1.35 -19.72
C GLY A 39 2.36 -0.74 -20.65
N GLY A 40 3.52 -1.39 -20.80
CA GLY A 40 4.64 -0.86 -21.61
C GLY A 40 5.63 -0.03 -20.81
N GLY A 41 6.83 0.14 -21.36
CA GLY A 41 7.97 0.79 -20.68
C GLY A 41 8.01 2.32 -20.77
N ASP A 42 7.01 2.95 -21.37
CA ASP A 42 6.92 4.42 -21.47
C ASP A 42 5.98 4.96 -20.36
N PRO A 43 6.51 5.69 -19.35
CA PRO A 43 5.68 6.25 -18.28
C PRO A 43 4.63 7.26 -18.77
N ALA A 44 4.86 7.92 -19.91
CA ALA A 44 3.90 8.88 -20.47
C ALA A 44 2.62 8.19 -20.95
N GLY A 45 2.72 6.96 -21.43
CA GLY A 45 1.59 6.13 -21.87
C GLY A 45 1.12 5.13 -20.82
N ASN A 46 1.76 5.05 -19.66
CA ASN A 46 1.48 4.06 -18.62
C ASN A 46 1.44 4.72 -17.23
N PRO A 47 0.27 5.19 -16.79
CA PRO A 47 0.11 5.86 -15.49
C PRO A 47 0.54 4.98 -14.31
N THR A 48 0.26 3.68 -14.34
CA THR A 48 0.68 2.73 -13.30
C THR A 48 2.20 2.67 -13.17
N LEU A 49 2.91 2.66 -14.31
CA LEU A 49 4.37 2.72 -14.31
C LEU A 49 4.89 4.07 -13.80
N TYR A 50 4.25 5.15 -14.21
CA TYR A 50 4.60 6.49 -13.72
C TYR A 50 4.53 6.54 -12.20
N ASP A 51 3.41 6.13 -11.60
CA ASP A 51 3.20 6.17 -10.16
C ASP A 51 4.16 5.22 -9.41
N ALA A 52 4.41 4.03 -9.94
CA ALA A 52 5.41 3.09 -9.40
C ALA A 52 6.83 3.69 -9.40
N ILE A 53 7.22 4.39 -10.46
CA ILE A 53 8.51 5.09 -10.56
C ILE A 53 8.57 6.23 -9.54
N GLN A 54 7.53 7.06 -9.42
CA GLN A 54 7.52 8.16 -8.45
C GLN A 54 7.65 7.63 -7.02
N LYS A 55 6.88 6.59 -6.67
CA LYS A 55 6.97 5.95 -5.35
C LYS A 55 8.37 5.39 -5.07
N ALA A 56 9.00 4.76 -6.05
CA ALA A 56 10.36 4.26 -5.92
C ALA A 56 11.38 5.40 -5.70
N LYS A 57 11.28 6.50 -6.45
CA LYS A 57 12.14 7.68 -6.32
C LYS A 57 11.99 8.34 -4.95
N LYS A 58 10.76 8.55 -4.48
CA LYS A 58 10.50 9.13 -3.15
C LYS A 58 11.06 8.27 -2.01
N ASN A 59 11.12 6.96 -2.20
CA ASN A 59 11.77 6.04 -1.27
C ASN A 59 13.28 5.89 -1.50
N SER A 60 13.90 6.77 -2.29
CA SER A 60 15.34 6.79 -2.56
C SER A 60 15.89 5.52 -3.23
N VAL A 61 15.09 4.84 -4.04
CA VAL A 61 15.58 3.74 -4.88
C VAL A 61 16.50 4.33 -5.96
N PRO A 62 17.72 3.78 -6.17
CA PRO A 62 18.64 4.30 -7.18
C PRO A 62 18.03 4.25 -8.60
N ASN A 63 18.20 5.33 -9.36
CA ASN A 63 17.63 5.43 -10.71
C ASN A 63 18.08 4.29 -11.64
N ASP A 64 19.34 3.84 -11.56
CA ASP A 64 19.83 2.71 -12.35
C ASP A 64 19.05 1.40 -12.08
N ASN A 65 18.55 1.22 -10.85
CA ASN A 65 17.75 0.05 -10.52
C ASN A 65 16.33 0.18 -11.10
N ILE A 66 15.77 1.40 -11.07
CA ILE A 66 14.47 1.71 -11.67
C ILE A 66 14.54 1.48 -13.18
N ASP A 67 15.54 2.05 -13.85
CA ASP A 67 15.72 1.93 -15.30
C ASP A 67 15.90 0.47 -15.75
N ARG A 68 16.68 -0.32 -15.01
CA ARG A 68 16.81 -1.76 -15.27
C ARG A 68 15.50 -2.51 -15.11
N ALA A 69 14.69 -2.17 -14.08
CA ALA A 69 13.38 -2.79 -13.88
C ALA A 69 12.43 -2.47 -15.04
N VAL A 70 12.41 -1.23 -15.53
CA VAL A 70 11.63 -0.83 -16.71
C VAL A 70 12.05 -1.61 -17.93
N LYS A 71 13.35 -1.73 -18.21
CA LYS A 71 13.89 -2.49 -19.35
C LYS A 71 13.55 -3.97 -19.29
N ARG A 72 13.67 -4.62 -18.11
CA ARG A 72 13.26 -6.02 -17.93
C ARG A 72 11.76 -6.21 -18.13
N GLY A 73 10.95 -5.34 -17.54
CA GLY A 73 9.51 -5.39 -17.67
C GLY A 73 9.03 -5.20 -19.10
N SER A 74 9.60 -4.23 -19.82
CA SER A 74 9.24 -3.93 -21.21
C SER A 74 9.82 -4.94 -22.24
N GLY A 75 10.57 -5.95 -21.78
CA GLY A 75 11.15 -6.99 -22.65
C GLY A 75 12.42 -6.55 -23.41
N GLN A 76 12.99 -5.40 -23.11
CA GLN A 76 14.24 -4.93 -23.71
C GLN A 76 15.46 -5.70 -23.19
N GLU A 77 15.37 -6.23 -21.97
CA GLU A 77 16.34 -7.16 -21.40
C GLU A 77 15.66 -8.51 -21.18
N GLY A 78 16.22 -9.61 -21.67
CA GLY A 78 15.68 -10.95 -21.48
C GLY A 78 15.73 -11.38 -20.00
N GLY A 79 14.83 -12.28 -19.57
CA GLY A 79 14.92 -12.96 -18.29
C GLY A 79 14.02 -12.45 -17.15
N GLY A 80 13.00 -11.67 -17.46
CA GLY A 80 11.99 -11.29 -16.44
C GLY A 80 11.20 -12.52 -15.93
N ALA A 81 11.00 -12.59 -14.61
CA ALA A 81 10.18 -13.64 -13.99
C ALA A 81 8.70 -13.49 -14.39
N ASP A 82 7.96 -14.60 -14.40
CA ASP A 82 6.52 -14.60 -14.65
C ASP A 82 5.76 -14.24 -13.38
N TRP A 83 5.69 -12.93 -13.10
CA TRP A 83 5.06 -12.40 -11.92
C TRP A 83 3.53 -12.49 -11.99
N GLN A 84 2.92 -13.00 -10.94
CA GLN A 84 1.47 -13.08 -10.78
C GLN A 84 1.06 -12.37 -9.49
N THR A 85 0.02 -11.54 -9.56
CA THR A 85 -0.63 -10.96 -8.39
C THR A 85 -1.66 -11.94 -7.84
N ILE A 86 -1.58 -12.24 -6.55
CA ILE A 86 -2.49 -13.15 -5.85
C ILE A 86 -2.97 -12.46 -4.58
N MET A 87 -4.29 -12.47 -4.38
CA MET A 87 -4.89 -12.00 -3.12
C MET A 87 -5.17 -13.19 -2.22
N TYR A 88 -4.57 -13.18 -1.04
CA TYR A 88 -4.90 -14.11 0.04
C TYR A 88 -5.78 -13.42 1.09
N GLU A 89 -6.64 -14.20 1.71
CA GLU A 89 -7.57 -13.75 2.73
C GLU A 89 -7.28 -14.44 4.05
N GLY A 90 -7.46 -13.74 5.16
CA GLY A 90 -7.19 -14.31 6.47
C GLY A 90 -7.83 -13.53 7.61
N TYR A 91 -7.76 -14.12 8.77
CA TYR A 91 -8.14 -13.49 10.03
C TYR A 91 -6.94 -13.38 10.95
N GLY A 92 -6.82 -12.24 11.60
CA GLY A 92 -5.84 -11.98 12.63
C GLY A 92 -6.43 -12.08 14.05
N PRO A 93 -5.63 -11.76 15.07
CA PRO A 93 -6.10 -11.63 16.44
C PRO A 93 -7.31 -10.69 16.53
N ASN A 94 -8.21 -10.92 17.49
CA ASN A 94 -9.43 -10.16 17.72
C ASN A 94 -10.45 -10.20 16.55
N GLY A 95 -10.31 -11.16 15.62
CA GLY A 95 -11.21 -11.29 14.48
C GLY A 95 -11.00 -10.24 13.38
N VAL A 96 -9.85 -9.57 13.38
CA VAL A 96 -9.48 -8.62 12.35
C VAL A 96 -9.36 -9.31 10.99
N ALA A 97 -10.01 -8.76 9.98
CA ALA A 97 -9.90 -9.22 8.61
C ALA A 97 -8.59 -8.73 7.96
N LEU A 98 -7.99 -9.61 7.17
CA LEU A 98 -6.75 -9.34 6.45
C LEU A 98 -6.91 -9.71 4.98
N LEU A 99 -6.59 -8.75 4.11
CA LEU A 99 -6.45 -8.96 2.67
C LEU A 99 -4.97 -8.77 2.33
N ILE A 100 -4.34 -9.82 1.77
CA ILE A 100 -2.87 -9.89 1.63
C ILE A 100 -2.55 -9.99 0.15
N GLU A 101 -1.97 -8.94 -0.40
CA GLU A 101 -1.56 -8.89 -1.79
C GLU A 101 -0.14 -9.43 -1.94
N CYS A 102 0.00 -10.49 -2.72
CA CYS A 102 1.28 -11.08 -3.08
C CYS A 102 1.59 -10.86 -4.54
N LEU A 103 2.84 -10.55 -4.84
CA LEU A 103 3.41 -10.53 -6.18
C LEU A 103 4.51 -11.59 -6.24
N THR A 104 4.23 -12.71 -6.90
CA THR A 104 5.09 -13.89 -6.85
C THR A 104 5.23 -14.56 -8.22
N ASP A 105 6.36 -15.19 -8.44
CA ASP A 105 6.62 -16.14 -9.52
C ASP A 105 6.39 -17.60 -9.08
N ASN A 106 6.05 -17.81 -7.79
CA ASN A 106 5.78 -19.14 -7.22
C ASN A 106 4.64 -19.11 -6.20
N ARG A 107 3.44 -19.48 -6.66
CA ARG A 107 2.22 -19.50 -5.85
C ARG A 107 2.31 -20.37 -4.60
N ASN A 108 2.98 -21.52 -4.70
CA ASN A 108 3.10 -22.46 -3.57
C ASN A 108 4.00 -21.90 -2.46
N ARG A 109 5.10 -21.25 -2.85
CA ARG A 109 5.98 -20.56 -1.90
C ARG A 109 5.22 -19.45 -1.18
N ALA A 110 4.58 -18.55 -1.91
CA ALA A 110 3.82 -17.45 -1.36
C ALA A 110 2.72 -17.92 -0.39
N ALA A 111 1.92 -18.92 -0.79
CA ALA A 111 0.88 -19.51 0.06
C ALA A 111 1.46 -20.12 1.36
N GLY A 112 2.60 -20.80 1.26
CA GLY A 112 3.29 -21.40 2.41
C GLY A 112 3.80 -20.37 3.39
N GLU A 113 4.43 -19.30 2.89
CA GLU A 113 4.95 -18.19 3.70
C GLU A 113 3.83 -17.44 4.40
N VAL A 114 2.78 -17.04 3.67
CA VAL A 114 1.61 -16.35 4.22
C VAL A 114 0.93 -17.18 5.31
N ARG A 115 0.66 -18.47 5.05
CA ARG A 115 0.07 -19.37 6.04
C ARG A 115 0.93 -19.48 7.29
N THR A 116 2.23 -19.61 7.13
CA THR A 116 3.17 -19.71 8.25
C THR A 116 3.20 -18.43 9.08
N ALA A 117 3.24 -17.26 8.44
CA ALA A 117 3.23 -15.96 9.10
C ALA A 117 1.93 -15.76 9.90
N LEU A 118 0.78 -16.06 9.29
CA LEU A 118 -0.52 -16.00 9.97
C LEU A 118 -0.56 -16.91 11.20
N THR A 119 -0.29 -18.21 11.02
CA THR A 119 -0.42 -19.21 12.08
C THR A 119 0.52 -18.94 13.27
N ARG A 120 1.75 -18.50 13.01
CA ARG A 120 2.73 -18.22 14.07
C ARG A 120 2.39 -16.96 14.88
N ASN A 121 1.57 -16.08 14.35
CA ASN A 121 1.20 -14.81 14.98
C ASN A 121 -0.30 -14.73 15.35
N GLY A 122 -0.93 -15.89 15.57
CA GLY A 122 -2.30 -15.95 16.11
C GLY A 122 -3.42 -15.67 15.09
N GLY A 123 -3.10 -15.74 13.80
CA GLY A 123 -4.06 -15.65 12.70
C GLY A 123 -4.25 -16.99 11.98
N ASN A 124 -5.08 -16.98 10.98
CA ASN A 124 -5.31 -18.13 10.10
C ASN A 124 -5.61 -17.68 8.66
N LEU A 125 -5.18 -18.50 7.70
CA LEU A 125 -5.54 -18.33 6.29
C LEU A 125 -7.01 -18.74 6.12
N ALA A 126 -7.77 -17.95 5.37
CA ALA A 126 -9.17 -18.19 5.06
C ALA A 126 -9.35 -18.54 3.58
N ASP A 127 -10.54 -19.06 3.25
CA ASP A 127 -10.92 -19.31 1.87
C ASP A 127 -11.20 -18.00 1.12
N ALA A 128 -11.05 -18.02 -0.20
CA ALA A 128 -11.37 -16.88 -1.05
C ALA A 128 -12.85 -16.47 -0.89
N GLY A 129 -13.07 -15.15 -0.74
CA GLY A 129 -14.39 -14.59 -0.49
C GLY A 129 -14.79 -14.49 1.00
N SER A 130 -13.90 -14.89 1.93
CA SER A 130 -14.18 -14.84 3.37
C SER A 130 -14.16 -13.43 3.93
N VAL A 131 -13.31 -12.54 3.43
CA VAL A 131 -13.12 -11.18 3.93
C VAL A 131 -13.08 -10.11 2.85
N SER A 132 -12.86 -10.47 1.58
CA SER A 132 -12.68 -9.49 0.48
C SER A 132 -13.88 -8.55 0.31
N TYR A 133 -15.10 -9.00 0.63
CA TYR A 133 -16.31 -8.17 0.59
C TYR A 133 -16.31 -7.03 1.63
N LEU A 134 -15.43 -7.08 2.62
CA LEU A 134 -15.26 -6.01 3.62
C LEU A 134 -14.39 -4.87 3.12
N PHE A 135 -13.78 -5.01 1.94
CA PHE A 135 -12.84 -4.05 1.41
C PHE A 135 -13.30 -3.50 0.05
N ASN A 136 -13.21 -2.20 -0.11
CA ASN A 136 -13.48 -1.50 -1.36
C ASN A 136 -12.17 -1.05 -1.99
N ARG A 137 -12.00 -1.31 -3.29
CA ARG A 137 -10.84 -0.82 -4.03
C ARG A 137 -11.04 0.65 -4.35
N LYS A 138 -10.17 1.52 -3.83
CA LYS A 138 -10.21 2.98 -3.97
C LYS A 138 -8.90 3.52 -4.52
N GLY A 139 -8.94 4.70 -5.11
CA GLY A 139 -7.76 5.50 -5.38
C GLY A 139 -7.39 6.27 -4.11
N VAL A 140 -6.13 6.18 -3.70
CA VAL A 140 -5.63 6.85 -2.49
C VAL A 140 -4.38 7.65 -2.84
N VAL A 141 -4.40 8.94 -2.53
CA VAL A 141 -3.23 9.82 -2.64
C VAL A 141 -2.88 10.34 -1.25
N ILE A 142 -1.62 10.16 -0.86
CA ILE A 142 -1.10 10.72 0.40
C ILE A 142 -0.34 12.00 0.09
N VAL A 143 -0.71 13.06 0.80
CA VAL A 143 -0.13 14.40 0.66
C VAL A 143 0.48 14.82 1.99
N GLY A 144 1.76 15.21 2.00
CA GLY A 144 2.38 15.78 3.20
C GLY A 144 1.69 17.08 3.58
N LYS A 145 1.30 17.21 4.85
CA LYS A 145 0.50 18.37 5.31
C LYS A 145 1.28 19.68 5.23
N GLY A 146 2.53 19.71 5.72
CA GLY A 146 3.31 20.93 5.72
C GLY A 146 2.54 22.14 6.26
N GLU A 147 2.39 23.17 5.41
CA GLU A 147 1.57 24.37 5.69
C GLU A 147 0.18 24.34 5.04
N LEU A 148 -0.17 23.22 4.37
CA LEU A 148 -1.47 23.05 3.70
C LEU A 148 -2.58 22.86 4.73
N SER A 149 -3.74 23.43 4.45
CA SER A 149 -4.99 23.12 5.12
C SER A 149 -5.76 22.03 4.35
N GLU A 150 -6.72 21.39 5.04
CA GLU A 150 -7.64 20.45 4.40
C GLU A 150 -8.41 21.11 3.25
N ASP A 151 -8.81 22.37 3.42
CA ASP A 151 -9.52 23.16 2.40
C ASP A 151 -8.65 23.38 1.15
N ASP A 152 -7.34 23.63 1.29
CA ASP A 152 -6.42 23.79 0.15
C ASP A 152 -6.37 22.52 -0.69
N VAL A 153 -6.28 21.37 -0.04
CA VAL A 153 -6.25 20.07 -0.72
C VAL A 153 -7.60 19.76 -1.34
N LEU A 154 -8.71 19.96 -0.59
CA LEU A 154 -10.07 19.70 -1.08
C LEU A 154 -10.40 20.54 -2.32
N LEU A 155 -10.07 21.84 -2.30
CA LEU A 155 -10.31 22.73 -3.45
C LEU A 155 -9.54 22.27 -4.70
N ALA A 156 -8.33 21.75 -4.53
CA ALA A 156 -7.52 21.25 -5.64
C ALA A 156 -8.11 20.00 -6.31
N VAL A 157 -8.80 19.12 -5.56
CA VAL A 157 -9.17 17.77 -6.03
C VAL A 157 -10.67 17.57 -6.22
N LEU A 158 -11.51 18.50 -5.78
CA LEU A 158 -12.98 18.35 -5.78
C LEU A 158 -13.52 18.03 -7.17
N ASP A 159 -13.10 18.81 -8.18
CA ASP A 159 -13.56 18.63 -9.56
C ASP A 159 -12.91 17.42 -10.26
N ALA A 160 -11.89 16.82 -9.65
CA ALA A 160 -11.18 15.66 -10.19
C ALA A 160 -11.76 14.31 -9.73
N GLY A 161 -12.80 14.33 -8.90
CA GLY A 161 -13.48 13.12 -8.43
C GLY A 161 -13.03 12.62 -7.05
N ALA A 162 -12.40 13.47 -6.24
CA ALA A 162 -12.15 13.13 -4.84
C ALA A 162 -13.47 13.01 -4.07
N GLU A 163 -13.60 11.93 -3.31
CA GLU A 163 -14.78 11.66 -2.46
C GLU A 163 -14.56 12.18 -1.03
N GLU A 164 -13.35 12.02 -0.52
CA GLU A 164 -12.98 12.38 0.85
C GLU A 164 -11.56 12.93 0.90
N VAL A 165 -11.33 13.87 1.80
CA VAL A 165 -10.00 14.29 2.26
C VAL A 165 -9.96 14.08 3.76
N ASN A 166 -9.07 13.20 4.23
CA ASN A 166 -8.96 12.84 5.64
C ASN A 166 -7.66 13.41 6.22
N ASP A 167 -7.75 14.11 7.35
CA ASP A 167 -6.59 14.57 8.11
C ASP A 167 -6.02 13.42 8.96
N LEU A 168 -4.79 13.00 8.64
CA LEU A 168 -4.06 11.96 9.35
C LEU A 168 -3.03 12.50 10.36
N GLY A 169 -3.06 13.80 10.61
CA GLY A 169 -2.15 14.50 11.52
C GLY A 169 -1.03 15.20 10.77
N GLU A 170 -0.04 14.51 10.24
CA GLU A 170 1.06 15.09 9.46
C GLU A 170 0.87 14.98 7.95
N GLU A 171 -0.16 14.27 7.52
CA GLU A 171 -0.49 14.01 6.12
C GLU A 171 -2.00 14.13 5.90
N PHE A 172 -2.40 14.37 4.65
CA PHE A 172 -3.77 14.20 4.20
C PHE A 172 -3.87 12.96 3.35
N GLU A 173 -4.98 12.23 3.51
CA GLU A 173 -5.37 11.14 2.62
C GLU A 173 -6.50 11.64 1.73
N VAL A 174 -6.28 11.60 0.42
CA VAL A 174 -7.31 11.89 -0.58
C VAL A 174 -7.83 10.57 -1.13
N VAL A 175 -9.11 10.31 -0.98
CA VAL A 175 -9.80 9.10 -1.44
C VAL A 175 -10.67 9.41 -2.63
N SER A 176 -10.63 8.55 -3.64
CA SER A 176 -11.45 8.61 -4.84
C SER A 176 -11.86 7.22 -5.31
N GLU A 177 -12.71 7.12 -6.32
CA GLU A 177 -12.81 5.88 -7.07
C GLU A 177 -11.43 5.51 -7.67
N ALA A 178 -11.14 4.21 -7.77
CA ALA A 178 -9.85 3.76 -8.29
C ALA A 178 -9.60 4.23 -9.74
N THR A 179 -10.66 4.45 -10.52
CA THR A 179 -10.62 4.99 -11.88
C THR A 179 -10.22 6.45 -11.94
N ASP A 180 -10.48 7.21 -10.89
CA ASP A 180 -10.26 8.65 -10.83
C ASP A 180 -8.89 9.02 -10.23
N LEU A 181 -8.13 8.02 -9.75
CA LEU A 181 -6.82 8.20 -9.14
C LEU A 181 -5.88 9.09 -9.97
N VAL A 182 -5.81 8.85 -11.28
CA VAL A 182 -4.92 9.63 -12.18
C VAL A 182 -5.39 11.08 -12.27
N ALA A 183 -6.70 11.32 -12.36
CA ALA A 183 -7.27 12.66 -12.42
C ALA A 183 -7.00 13.44 -11.13
N VAL A 184 -7.22 12.81 -9.97
CA VAL A 184 -6.95 13.40 -8.65
C VAL A 184 -5.47 13.72 -8.47
N ARG A 185 -4.58 12.79 -8.79
CA ARG A 185 -3.14 13.01 -8.74
C ARG A 185 -2.70 14.17 -9.63
N THR A 186 -3.22 14.23 -10.86
CA THR A 186 -2.89 15.30 -11.82
C THR A 186 -3.39 16.66 -11.32
N ALA A 187 -4.59 16.71 -10.74
CA ALA A 187 -5.14 17.94 -10.18
C ALA A 187 -4.26 18.51 -9.03
N LEU A 188 -3.73 17.63 -8.16
CA LEU A 188 -2.76 18.03 -7.13
C LEU A 188 -1.49 18.62 -7.75
N GLN A 189 -0.94 17.97 -8.78
CA GLN A 189 0.25 18.45 -9.48
C GLN A 189 0.01 19.81 -10.15
N ASP A 190 -1.14 20.00 -10.81
CA ASP A 190 -1.52 21.26 -11.45
C ASP A 190 -1.71 22.39 -10.45
N ALA A 191 -2.15 22.06 -9.23
CA ALA A 191 -2.23 22.99 -8.10
C ALA A 191 -0.89 23.26 -7.41
N GLY A 192 0.20 22.63 -7.86
CA GLY A 192 1.52 22.76 -7.25
C GLY A 192 1.66 22.03 -5.90
N ILE A 193 0.75 21.10 -5.59
CA ILE A 193 0.77 20.30 -4.36
C ILE A 193 1.52 19.01 -4.64
N ASP A 194 2.63 18.80 -3.94
CA ASP A 194 3.39 17.55 -3.99
C ASP A 194 2.70 16.46 -3.17
N TYR A 195 2.85 15.19 -3.59
CA TYR A 195 2.26 14.03 -2.92
C TYR A 195 3.31 12.97 -2.64
N GLU A 196 3.12 12.18 -1.58
CA GLU A 196 4.04 11.12 -1.18
C GLU A 196 3.83 9.83 -1.96
N SER A 197 2.56 9.48 -2.20
CA SER A 197 2.17 8.30 -2.98
C SER A 197 0.81 8.49 -3.63
N ALA A 198 0.60 7.80 -4.75
CA ALA A 198 -0.69 7.68 -5.43
C ALA A 198 -0.83 6.23 -5.90
N GLU A 199 -1.81 5.51 -5.37
CA GLU A 199 -2.00 4.10 -5.69
C GLU A 199 -3.44 3.64 -5.46
N ALA A 200 -3.84 2.58 -6.15
CA ALA A 200 -5.07 1.88 -5.81
C ALA A 200 -4.83 1.07 -4.52
N SER A 201 -5.72 1.22 -3.56
CA SER A 201 -5.67 0.56 -2.25
C SER A 201 -7.00 -0.11 -1.94
N PHE A 202 -7.02 -0.97 -0.92
CA PHE A 202 -8.23 -1.59 -0.43
C PHE A 202 -8.58 -1.00 0.94
N LEU A 203 -9.67 -0.24 1.00
CA LEU A 203 -10.14 0.40 2.22
C LEU A 203 -11.29 -0.42 2.84
N ALA A 204 -11.22 -0.66 4.15
CA ALA A 204 -12.25 -1.40 4.85
C ALA A 204 -13.54 -0.60 4.98
N SER A 205 -14.68 -1.26 4.72
CA SER A 205 -16.02 -0.70 4.93
C SER A 205 -16.53 -0.86 6.36
N VAL A 206 -15.99 -1.83 7.11
CA VAL A 206 -16.32 -2.11 8.49
C VAL A 206 -15.03 -2.28 9.28
N ASN A 207 -14.87 -1.47 10.32
CA ASN A 207 -13.67 -1.46 11.15
C ASN A 207 -13.87 -2.25 12.45
N VAL A 208 -12.79 -2.86 12.94
CA VAL A 208 -12.72 -3.55 14.24
C VAL A 208 -11.87 -2.71 15.19
N PRO A 209 -12.46 -2.03 16.19
CA PRO A 209 -11.70 -1.25 17.15
C PRO A 209 -10.84 -2.16 18.02
N LEU A 210 -9.59 -1.76 18.25
CA LEU A 210 -8.62 -2.53 19.03
C LEU A 210 -8.14 -1.75 20.25
N GLU A 211 -8.06 -2.47 21.37
CA GLU A 211 -7.30 -2.05 22.55
C GLU A 211 -5.79 -2.30 22.34
N ALA A 212 -4.95 -1.71 23.22
CA ALA A 212 -3.50 -1.74 23.09
C ALA A 212 -2.89 -3.15 22.91
N ASP A 213 -3.38 -4.15 23.66
CA ASP A 213 -2.89 -5.53 23.53
C ASP A 213 -3.28 -6.18 22.21
N GLY A 214 -4.50 -5.96 21.73
CA GLY A 214 -4.97 -6.40 20.42
C GLY A 214 -4.20 -5.74 19.30
N ALA A 215 -3.99 -4.43 19.39
CA ALA A 215 -3.22 -3.66 18.43
C ALA A 215 -1.76 -4.17 18.28
N ARG A 216 -1.07 -4.42 19.41
CA ARG A 216 0.29 -5.00 19.41
C ARG A 216 0.34 -6.35 18.70
N LYS A 217 -0.66 -7.22 18.94
CA LYS A 217 -0.72 -8.54 18.30
C LYS A 217 -0.96 -8.44 16.81
N VAL A 218 -1.87 -7.56 16.38
CA VAL A 218 -2.16 -7.32 14.97
C VAL A 218 -0.94 -6.70 14.27
N PHE A 219 -0.27 -5.72 14.89
CA PHE A 219 0.94 -5.11 14.32
C PHE A 219 2.06 -6.12 14.12
N LYS A 220 2.29 -6.98 15.13
CA LYS A 220 3.27 -8.05 15.00
C LYS A 220 2.94 -9.02 13.86
N LEU A 221 1.67 -9.35 13.68
CA LEU A 221 1.23 -10.20 12.56
C LEU A 221 1.46 -9.52 11.22
N VAL A 222 1.06 -8.26 11.09
CA VAL A 222 1.24 -7.50 9.84
C VAL A 222 2.72 -7.35 9.51
N ASP A 223 3.58 -7.05 10.50
CA ASP A 223 5.04 -7.01 10.33
C ASP A 223 5.60 -8.34 9.81
N ALA A 224 5.12 -9.47 10.37
CA ALA A 224 5.56 -10.79 9.92
C ALA A 224 5.10 -11.11 8.50
N LEU A 225 3.91 -10.66 8.09
CA LEU A 225 3.43 -10.80 6.71
C LEU A 225 4.23 -9.94 5.74
N GLU A 226 4.48 -8.69 6.11
CA GLU A 226 5.27 -7.77 5.28
C GLU A 226 6.74 -8.17 5.17
N ASP A 227 7.25 -8.94 6.11
CA ASP A 227 8.59 -9.53 6.04
C ASP A 227 8.69 -10.68 5.03
N CYS A 228 7.57 -11.23 4.54
CA CYS A 228 7.58 -12.19 3.45
C CYS A 228 7.94 -11.50 2.13
N ASP A 229 8.85 -12.11 1.36
CA ASP A 229 9.40 -11.48 0.14
C ASP A 229 8.37 -11.31 -0.97
N ASP A 230 7.35 -12.17 -1.02
CA ASP A 230 6.30 -12.10 -2.03
C ASP A 230 5.10 -11.23 -1.62
N VAL A 231 4.96 -10.87 -0.34
CA VAL A 231 3.89 -9.96 0.12
C VAL A 231 4.23 -8.53 -0.25
N GLN A 232 3.35 -7.88 -1.00
CA GLN A 232 3.49 -6.48 -1.39
C GLN A 232 2.76 -5.56 -0.43
N ASN A 233 1.49 -5.83 -0.17
CA ASN A 233 0.64 -5.03 0.69
C ASN A 233 -0.18 -5.93 1.62
N VAL A 234 -0.46 -5.42 2.82
CA VAL A 234 -1.38 -6.04 3.77
C VAL A 234 -2.43 -5.00 4.13
N TYR A 235 -3.67 -5.29 3.78
CA TYR A 235 -4.81 -4.46 4.12
C TYR A 235 -5.56 -5.11 5.29
N THR A 236 -6.01 -4.29 6.23
CA THR A 236 -6.70 -4.77 7.42
C THR A 236 -7.86 -3.85 7.78
N ASN A 237 -8.86 -4.37 8.46
CA ASN A 237 -9.95 -3.58 9.02
C ASN A 237 -9.75 -3.25 10.51
N ALA A 238 -8.52 -3.38 11.01
CA ALA A 238 -8.17 -2.95 12.35
C ALA A 238 -8.33 -1.43 12.48
N ASP A 239 -8.99 -0.99 13.54
CA ASP A 239 -9.12 0.41 13.90
C ASP A 239 -8.39 0.67 15.23
N VAL A 240 -7.43 1.58 15.19
CA VAL A 240 -6.57 1.89 16.34
C VAL A 240 -6.63 3.39 16.58
N SER A 241 -7.14 3.80 17.72
CA SER A 241 -7.23 5.21 18.11
C SER A 241 -5.85 5.81 18.43
N ASP A 242 -5.74 7.15 18.36
CA ASP A 242 -4.50 7.85 18.70
C ASP A 242 -4.04 7.57 20.14
N GLU A 243 -4.98 7.43 21.07
CA GLU A 243 -4.71 7.07 22.47
C GLU A 243 -4.05 5.68 22.57
N VAL A 244 -4.57 4.71 21.81
CA VAL A 244 -4.01 3.37 21.76
C VAL A 244 -2.66 3.37 21.06
N LEU A 245 -2.49 4.11 19.98
CA LEU A 245 -1.19 4.26 19.31
C LEU A 245 -0.13 4.82 20.26
N ALA A 246 -0.47 5.87 21.02
CA ALA A 246 0.43 6.45 22.02
C ALA A 246 0.78 5.49 23.17
N ALA A 247 -0.11 4.55 23.50
CA ALA A 247 0.11 3.57 24.57
C ALA A 247 0.95 2.35 24.14
N ILE A 248 1.12 2.11 22.86
CA ILE A 248 1.91 0.96 22.33
C ILE A 248 3.30 1.37 21.87
N ASP A 249 3.59 2.67 21.84
CA ASP A 249 4.92 3.25 21.69
C ASP A 249 5.74 3.09 22.94
#